data_b4e6c474a4fd1ecfd7263b89610156bd
#
_entry.id   b4e6c474a4fd1ecfd7263b89610156bd
#
_cell.length_a   1.000
_cell.length_b   1.000
_cell.length_c   1.000
_cell.angle_alpha   90.00
_cell.angle_beta   90.00
_cell.angle_gamma   90.00
#
_symmetry.space_group_name_H-M   'P 1'
#
loop_
_entity.id
_entity.type
_entity.pdbx_description
1 polymer ?
#
loop_
_entity_poly.entity_id
_entity_poly.type
_entity_poly.pdbx_seq_one_letter_code
_entity_poly.pdbx_strand_id
1 'polypeptide(L)'
;MRFPYADFHARLEQAASDASLEALGVLPPLLERLLVPPESRAKVMTSLALLLTARKATLQAAFDTTLAADELRRYQKFAKPGKPSAHIVQLRQKQAAARQATSIARQSLIKAATVFVRDAGIDVPERTPLDVFIIDWIGTHVPADDA
;
A
#
# COMPACT_ATOMS: atom_id res chain seq x y z
N MET A 1 -6.21 -4.25 11.06
CA MET A 1 -5.48 -3.04 10.60
C MET A 1 -6.43 -2.14 9.80
N ARG A 2 -6.35 -0.86 10.02
CA ARG A 2 -7.13 0.13 9.25
C ARG A 2 -6.23 0.82 8.22
N PHE A 3 -6.67 0.85 6.96
CA PHE A 3 -5.93 1.57 5.91
C PHE A 3 -6.20 3.08 6.04
N PRO A 4 -5.16 3.92 6.20
CA PRO A 4 -5.34 5.36 6.46
C PRO A 4 -5.99 6.15 5.31
N TYR A 5 -6.02 5.59 4.10
CA TYR A 5 -6.54 6.25 2.90
C TYR A 5 -7.79 5.55 2.35
N ALA A 6 -8.48 4.75 3.17
CA ALA A 6 -9.60 3.90 2.73
C ALA A 6 -10.74 4.70 2.10
N ASP A 7 -11.10 5.84 2.70
CA ASP A 7 -12.21 6.67 2.19
C ASP A 7 -11.88 7.27 0.84
N PHE A 8 -10.69 7.86 0.69
CA PHE A 8 -10.25 8.41 -0.58
C PHE A 8 -10.11 7.33 -1.65
N HIS A 9 -9.55 6.17 -1.28
CA HIS A 9 -9.40 5.04 -2.19
C HIS A 9 -10.75 4.56 -2.73
N ALA A 10 -11.76 4.44 -1.87
CA ALA A 10 -13.09 4.03 -2.28
C ALA A 10 -13.74 5.03 -3.26
N ARG A 11 -13.61 6.34 -2.95
CA ARG A 11 -14.12 7.40 -3.83
C ARG A 11 -13.39 7.40 -5.18
N LEU A 12 -12.08 7.15 -5.15
CA LEU A 12 -11.26 7.13 -6.35
C LEU A 12 -11.63 5.96 -7.27
N GLU A 13 -11.86 4.78 -6.71
CA GLU A 13 -12.29 3.60 -7.48
C GLU A 13 -13.64 3.86 -8.14
N GLN A 14 -14.57 4.47 -7.42
CA GLN A 14 -15.87 4.85 -7.96
C GLN A 14 -15.74 5.91 -9.03
N ALA A 15 -14.93 6.94 -8.80
CA ALA A 15 -14.70 8.04 -9.72
C ALA A 15 -13.97 7.59 -10.99
N ALA A 16 -13.08 6.62 -10.90
CA ALA A 16 -12.28 6.14 -12.03
C ALA A 16 -13.14 5.53 -13.13
N SER A 17 -14.27 4.89 -12.79
CA SER A 17 -15.18 4.32 -13.80
C SER A 17 -15.87 5.39 -14.63
N ASP A 18 -16.16 6.55 -14.05
CA ASP A 18 -16.87 7.67 -14.70
C ASP A 18 -15.94 8.83 -15.08
N ALA A 19 -14.67 8.78 -14.70
CA ALA A 19 -13.68 9.86 -14.82
C ALA A 19 -14.20 11.19 -14.23
N SER A 20 -14.96 11.12 -13.14
CA SER A 20 -15.62 12.27 -12.51
C SER A 20 -14.81 12.80 -11.34
N LEU A 21 -14.48 14.10 -11.34
CA LEU A 21 -13.79 14.75 -10.23
C LEU A 21 -14.71 15.04 -9.04
N GLU A 22 -16.01 15.17 -9.31
CA GLU A 22 -16.99 15.54 -8.27
C GLU A 22 -17.06 14.53 -7.13
N ALA A 23 -16.92 13.25 -7.46
CA ALA A 23 -16.96 12.17 -6.48
C ALA A 23 -15.79 12.20 -5.49
N LEU A 24 -14.69 12.88 -5.84
CA LEU A 24 -13.49 12.95 -5.01
C LEU A 24 -13.53 14.02 -3.93
N GLY A 25 -14.46 14.98 -4.03
CA GLY A 25 -14.55 16.09 -3.09
C GLY A 25 -13.40 17.09 -3.26
N VAL A 26 -12.97 17.68 -2.14
CA VAL A 26 -11.87 18.66 -2.14
C VAL A 26 -10.54 17.91 -2.25
N LEU A 27 -9.71 18.30 -3.23
CA LEU A 27 -8.43 17.68 -3.51
C LEU A 27 -7.27 18.57 -3.05
N PRO A 28 -6.18 17.98 -2.54
CA PRO A 28 -4.92 18.72 -2.37
C PRO A 28 -4.44 19.30 -3.70
N PRO A 29 -3.71 20.44 -3.68
CA PRO A 29 -3.37 21.16 -4.92
C PRO A 29 -2.65 20.32 -5.98
N LEU A 30 -1.73 19.45 -5.57
CA LEU A 30 -0.99 18.63 -6.53
C LEU A 30 -1.88 17.58 -7.19
N LEU A 31 -2.74 16.92 -6.42
CA LEU A 31 -3.70 15.95 -6.97
C LEU A 31 -4.68 16.64 -7.92
N GLU A 32 -5.14 17.84 -7.57
CA GLU A 32 -6.01 18.63 -8.44
C GLU A 32 -5.33 18.88 -9.79
N ARG A 33 -4.06 19.29 -9.79
CA ARG A 33 -3.29 19.50 -11.03
C ARG A 33 -3.19 18.24 -11.87
N LEU A 34 -3.00 17.09 -11.24
CA LEU A 34 -2.85 15.83 -11.96
C LEU A 34 -4.16 15.33 -12.56
N LEU A 35 -5.28 15.63 -11.91
CA LEU A 35 -6.59 15.11 -12.28
C LEU A 35 -7.44 16.08 -13.12
N VAL A 36 -7.09 17.37 -13.14
CA VAL A 36 -7.83 18.37 -13.91
C VAL A 36 -7.77 18.13 -15.42
N PRO A 37 -6.61 17.80 -16.05
CA PRO A 37 -6.57 17.56 -17.48
C PRO A 37 -7.47 16.40 -17.90
N PRO A 38 -8.50 16.64 -18.75
CA PRO A 38 -9.45 15.58 -19.09
C PRO A 38 -8.84 14.46 -19.93
N GLU A 39 -7.78 14.73 -20.69
CA GLU A 39 -7.14 13.76 -21.57
C GLU A 39 -6.46 12.63 -20.79
N SER A 40 -5.89 12.94 -19.63
CA SER A 40 -5.14 11.99 -18.80
C SER A 40 -5.88 11.58 -17.53
N ARG A 41 -7.01 12.20 -17.23
CA ARG A 41 -7.73 12.01 -15.95
C ARG A 41 -8.05 10.56 -15.65
N ALA A 42 -8.71 9.86 -16.56
CA ALA A 42 -9.11 8.47 -16.34
C ALA A 42 -7.91 7.57 -16.11
N LYS A 43 -6.84 7.78 -16.86
CA LYS A 43 -5.60 7.03 -16.76
C LYS A 43 -4.91 7.24 -15.42
N VAL A 44 -4.79 8.49 -14.99
CA VAL A 44 -4.18 8.85 -13.70
C VAL A 44 -5.02 8.33 -12.53
N MET A 45 -6.35 8.46 -12.60
CA MET A 45 -7.25 7.91 -11.57
C MET A 45 -7.08 6.40 -11.42
N THR A 46 -7.05 5.68 -12.53
CA THR A 46 -6.89 4.23 -12.52
C THR A 46 -5.53 3.83 -11.95
N SER A 47 -4.46 4.49 -12.39
CA SER A 47 -3.10 4.24 -11.87
C SER A 47 -2.99 4.54 -10.39
N LEU A 48 -3.60 5.63 -9.93
CA LEU A 48 -3.58 6.00 -8.50
C LEU A 48 -4.39 5.01 -7.67
N ALA A 49 -5.53 4.55 -8.16
CA ALA A 49 -6.33 3.54 -7.46
C ALA A 49 -5.55 2.23 -7.29
N LEU A 50 -4.86 1.79 -8.35
CA LEU A 50 -3.99 0.60 -8.28
C LEU A 50 -2.82 0.80 -7.32
N LEU A 51 -2.25 2.01 -7.31
CA LEU A 51 -1.18 2.37 -6.38
C LEU A 51 -1.64 2.27 -4.93
N LEU A 52 -2.82 2.79 -4.62
CA LEU A 52 -3.38 2.72 -3.27
C LEU A 52 -3.73 1.28 -2.87
N THR A 53 -4.22 0.48 -3.80
CA THR A 53 -4.44 -0.96 -3.57
C THR A 53 -3.12 -1.65 -3.20
N ALA A 54 -2.05 -1.37 -3.93
CA ALA A 54 -0.73 -1.93 -3.65
C ALA A 54 -0.17 -1.42 -2.31
N ARG A 55 -0.39 -0.15 -1.98
CA ARG A 55 0.03 0.41 -0.68
C ARG A 55 -0.72 -0.24 0.48
N LYS A 56 -2.01 -0.46 0.33
CA LYS A 56 -2.81 -1.19 1.33
C LYS A 56 -2.22 -2.59 1.57
N ALA A 57 -1.86 -3.29 0.49
CA ALA A 57 -1.26 -4.62 0.59
C ALA A 57 0.08 -4.60 1.33
N THR A 58 0.93 -3.58 1.11
CA THR A 58 2.20 -3.46 1.84
C THR A 58 1.99 -3.21 3.32
N LEU A 59 1.02 -2.38 3.68
CA LEU A 59 0.69 -2.10 5.08
C LEU A 59 0.11 -3.34 5.77
N GLN A 60 -0.77 -4.06 5.08
CA GLN A 60 -1.35 -5.30 5.61
C GLN A 60 -0.28 -6.38 5.81
N ALA A 61 0.61 -6.54 4.85
CA ALA A 61 1.71 -7.51 4.94
C ALA A 61 2.67 -7.17 6.09
N ALA A 62 2.98 -5.89 6.30
CA ALA A 62 3.82 -5.45 7.42
C ALA A 62 3.14 -5.74 8.76
N PHE A 63 1.84 -5.47 8.86
CA PHE A 63 1.06 -5.76 10.06
C PHE A 63 1.04 -7.28 10.35
N ASP A 64 0.78 -8.10 9.33
CA ASP A 64 0.73 -9.55 9.46
C ASP A 64 2.09 -10.13 9.85
N THR A 65 3.17 -9.57 9.34
CA THR A 65 4.55 -9.98 9.68
C THR A 65 4.84 -9.71 11.16
N THR A 66 4.48 -8.52 11.64
CA THR A 66 4.65 -8.16 13.05
C THR A 66 3.82 -9.07 13.94
N LEU A 67 2.56 -9.31 13.57
CA LEU A 67 1.66 -10.18 14.33
C LEU A 67 2.18 -11.62 14.41
N ALA A 68 2.65 -12.16 13.28
CA ALA A 68 3.20 -13.52 13.24
C ALA A 68 4.47 -13.64 14.09
N ALA A 69 5.34 -12.63 14.07
CA ALA A 69 6.54 -12.60 14.91
C ALA A 69 6.19 -12.54 16.39
N ASP A 70 5.20 -11.75 16.77
CA ASP A 70 4.75 -11.62 18.15
C ASP A 70 4.11 -12.92 18.65
N GLU A 71 3.29 -13.58 17.84
CA GLU A 71 2.72 -14.88 18.19
C GLU A 71 3.81 -15.92 18.43
N LEU A 72 4.77 -16.03 17.53
CA LEU A 72 5.87 -16.99 17.66
C LEU A 72 6.69 -16.72 18.92
N ARG A 73 7.01 -15.45 19.17
CA ARG A 73 7.78 -15.06 20.36
C ARG A 73 7.04 -15.39 21.65
N ARG A 74 5.73 -15.20 21.67
CA ARG A 74 4.86 -15.48 22.80
C ARG A 74 4.85 -16.98 23.15
N TYR A 75 4.74 -17.82 22.13
CA TYR A 75 4.75 -19.28 22.32
C TYR A 75 6.14 -19.84 22.64
N GLN A 76 7.21 -19.26 22.12
CA GLN A 76 8.58 -19.67 22.42
C GLN A 76 8.94 -19.50 23.89
N LYS A 77 8.36 -18.54 24.59
CA LYS A 77 8.57 -18.34 26.02
C LYS A 77 8.11 -19.54 26.86
N PHE A 78 7.13 -20.27 26.39
CA PHE A 78 6.55 -21.41 27.11
C PHE A 78 6.99 -22.75 26.51
N ALA A 79 7.82 -22.74 25.47
CA ALA A 79 8.31 -23.96 24.87
C ALA A 79 9.34 -24.63 25.75
N LYS A 80 9.20 -25.94 25.94
CA LYS A 80 10.21 -26.74 26.68
C LYS A 80 11.46 -26.88 25.80
N PRO A 81 12.67 -26.90 26.41
CA PRO A 81 13.89 -27.23 25.67
C PRO A 81 13.76 -28.62 25.03
N GLY A 82 14.08 -28.72 23.74
CA GLY A 82 13.98 -29.98 23.00
C GLY A 82 13.30 -29.80 21.66
N LYS A 83 12.55 -30.83 21.23
CA LYS A 83 11.87 -30.81 19.95
C LYS A 83 10.79 -29.73 19.91
N PRO A 84 10.72 -28.87 18.87
CA PRO A 84 9.66 -27.90 18.77
C PRO A 84 8.30 -28.60 18.62
N SER A 85 7.26 -28.04 19.25
CA SER A 85 5.90 -28.56 19.09
C SER A 85 5.40 -28.34 17.66
N ALA A 86 4.39 -29.11 17.24
CA ALA A 86 3.75 -28.94 15.95
C ALA A 86 3.20 -27.52 15.79
N HIS A 87 2.71 -26.91 16.88
CA HIS A 87 2.20 -25.54 16.89
C HIS A 87 3.30 -24.51 16.57
N ILE A 88 4.49 -24.66 17.16
CA ILE A 88 5.64 -23.79 16.87
C ILE A 88 6.07 -23.93 15.41
N VAL A 89 6.05 -25.13 14.85
CA VAL A 89 6.36 -25.35 13.43
C VAL A 89 5.36 -24.59 12.55
N GLN A 90 4.07 -24.67 12.87
CA GLN A 90 3.04 -23.94 12.14
C GLN A 90 3.24 -22.42 12.24
N LEU A 91 3.60 -21.90 13.42
CA LEU A 91 3.87 -20.47 13.60
C LEU A 91 5.09 -19.99 12.80
N ARG A 92 6.14 -20.84 12.72
CA ARG A 92 7.30 -20.52 11.88
C ARG A 92 6.96 -20.50 10.40
N GLN A 93 6.09 -21.41 9.94
CA GLN A 93 5.60 -21.44 8.57
C GLN A 93 4.75 -20.21 8.28
N LYS A 94 3.90 -19.81 9.22
CA LYS A 94 3.09 -18.58 9.11
C LYS A 94 3.98 -17.34 9.00
N GLN A 95 5.04 -17.27 9.81
CA GLN A 95 6.00 -16.16 9.73
C GLN A 95 6.73 -16.12 8.39
N ALA A 96 7.15 -17.26 7.86
CA ALA A 96 7.80 -17.35 6.56
C ALA A 96 6.85 -16.91 5.44
N ALA A 97 5.58 -17.34 5.49
CA ALA A 97 4.56 -16.94 4.54
C ALA A 97 4.30 -15.42 4.60
N ALA A 98 4.27 -14.83 5.79
CA ALA A 98 4.09 -13.40 5.97
C ALA A 98 5.26 -12.59 5.39
N ARG A 99 6.49 -13.06 5.55
CA ARG A 99 7.69 -12.45 4.96
C ARG A 99 7.65 -12.52 3.44
N GLN A 100 7.21 -13.64 2.88
CA GLN A 100 7.05 -13.79 1.43
C GLN A 100 5.98 -12.85 0.89
N ALA A 101 4.85 -12.74 1.59
CA ALA A 101 3.78 -11.80 1.23
C ALA A 101 4.27 -10.35 1.25
N THR A 102 5.14 -9.99 2.21
CA THR A 102 5.76 -8.66 2.27
C THR A 102 6.62 -8.39 1.05
N SER A 103 7.43 -9.35 0.61
CA SER A 103 8.25 -9.22 -0.59
C SER A 103 7.41 -9.06 -1.85
N ILE A 104 6.35 -9.86 -2.00
CA ILE A 104 5.43 -9.80 -3.13
C ILE A 104 4.70 -8.45 -3.15
N ALA A 105 4.21 -8.00 -1.99
CA ALA A 105 3.51 -6.72 -1.87
C ALA A 105 4.41 -5.54 -2.24
N ARG A 106 5.68 -5.58 -1.82
CA ARG A 106 6.66 -4.55 -2.18
C ARG A 106 6.89 -4.48 -3.69
N GLN A 107 7.04 -5.63 -4.34
CA GLN A 107 7.20 -5.69 -5.79
C GLN A 107 5.97 -5.17 -6.52
N SER A 108 4.78 -5.49 -6.03
CA SER A 108 3.52 -4.96 -6.57
C SER A 108 3.43 -3.45 -6.42
N LEU A 109 3.88 -2.91 -5.28
CA LEU A 109 3.93 -1.47 -5.06
C LEU A 109 4.87 -0.79 -6.05
N ILE A 110 6.05 -1.35 -6.28
CA ILE A 110 7.03 -0.80 -7.23
C ILE A 110 6.45 -0.79 -8.65
N LYS A 111 5.78 -1.86 -9.07
CA LYS A 111 5.13 -1.92 -10.38
C LYS A 111 4.03 -0.87 -10.52
N ALA A 112 3.15 -0.77 -9.53
CA ALA A 112 2.08 0.22 -9.53
C ALA A 112 2.62 1.64 -9.52
N ALA A 113 3.69 1.90 -8.75
CA ALA A 113 4.36 3.19 -8.71
C ALA A 113 4.98 3.56 -10.04
N THR A 114 5.62 2.61 -10.73
CA THR A 114 6.22 2.83 -12.05
C THR A 114 5.16 3.31 -13.05
N VAL A 115 4.00 2.64 -13.06
CA VAL A 115 2.89 3.03 -13.95
C VAL A 115 2.35 4.40 -13.58
N PHE A 116 2.14 4.64 -12.28
CA PHE A 116 1.57 5.90 -11.80
C PHE A 116 2.47 7.11 -12.10
N VAL A 117 3.77 7.03 -11.80
CA VAL A 117 4.69 8.15 -12.06
C VAL A 117 4.80 8.45 -13.55
N ARG A 118 4.72 7.42 -14.39
CA ARG A 118 4.70 7.59 -15.85
C ARG A 118 3.42 8.29 -16.30
N ASP A 119 2.26 7.81 -15.86
CA ASP A 119 0.95 8.36 -16.26
C ASP A 119 0.73 9.77 -15.74
N ALA A 120 1.22 10.05 -14.54
CA ALA A 120 1.09 11.37 -13.91
C ALA A 120 2.21 12.35 -14.31
N GLY A 121 3.27 11.87 -14.98
CA GLY A 121 4.41 12.71 -15.35
C GLY A 121 5.22 13.20 -14.17
N ILE A 122 5.38 12.37 -13.15
CA ILE A 122 6.12 12.73 -11.94
C ILE A 122 7.59 12.34 -12.09
N ASP A 123 8.49 13.28 -11.79
CA ASP A 123 9.93 13.02 -11.77
C ASP A 123 10.35 12.43 -10.45
N VAL A 124 11.04 11.30 -10.48
CA VAL A 124 11.58 10.62 -9.31
C VAL A 124 13.08 10.94 -9.21
N PRO A 125 13.57 11.39 -8.05
CA PRO A 125 15.02 11.63 -7.88
C PRO A 125 15.83 10.35 -8.12
N GLU A 126 16.92 10.47 -8.86
CA GLU A 126 17.75 9.31 -9.28
C GLU A 126 18.28 8.47 -8.11
N ARG A 127 18.54 9.10 -6.97
CA ARG A 127 19.16 8.46 -5.81
C ARG A 127 18.13 7.91 -4.81
N THR A 128 16.85 8.12 -5.07
CA THR A 128 15.78 7.68 -4.16
C THR A 128 15.14 6.41 -4.72
N PRO A 129 15.10 5.30 -3.97
CA PRO A 129 14.36 4.11 -4.40
C PRO A 129 12.89 4.46 -4.62
N LEU A 130 12.30 3.88 -5.66
CA LEU A 130 10.93 4.21 -6.06
C LEU A 130 9.90 3.90 -4.98
N ASP A 131 10.06 2.79 -4.26
CA ASP A 131 9.15 2.44 -3.17
C ASP A 131 9.20 3.46 -2.03
N VAL A 132 10.38 3.93 -1.67
CA VAL A 132 10.56 4.97 -0.64
C VAL A 132 9.94 6.28 -1.11
N PHE A 133 10.22 6.68 -2.35
CA PHE A 133 9.66 7.90 -2.93
C PHE A 133 8.13 7.88 -2.93
N ILE A 134 7.53 6.78 -3.38
CA ILE A 134 6.08 6.73 -3.55
C ILE A 134 5.35 6.66 -2.20
N ILE A 135 5.92 6.01 -1.20
CA ILE A 135 5.34 5.98 0.14
C ILE A 135 5.29 7.39 0.72
N ASP A 136 6.38 8.15 0.59
CA ASP A 136 6.45 9.54 1.02
C ASP A 136 5.48 10.42 0.24
N TRP A 137 5.41 10.23 -1.07
CA TRP A 137 4.49 10.96 -1.95
C TRP A 137 3.03 10.76 -1.54
N ILE A 138 2.64 9.51 -1.28
CA ILE A 138 1.29 9.18 -0.83
C ILE A 138 0.99 9.87 0.50
N GLY A 139 1.92 9.80 1.45
CA GLY A 139 1.76 10.43 2.76
C GLY A 139 1.63 11.94 2.70
N THR A 140 2.23 12.57 1.70
CA THR A 140 2.22 14.02 1.52
C THR A 140 0.99 14.53 0.76
N HIS A 141 0.55 13.78 -0.25
CA HIS A 141 -0.41 14.30 -1.23
C HIS A 141 -1.77 13.60 -1.22
N VAL A 142 -1.87 12.38 -0.73
CA VAL A 142 -3.16 11.67 -0.69
C VAL A 142 -3.89 11.99 0.62
N PRO A 143 -5.19 12.40 0.55
CA PRO A 143 -5.94 12.69 1.76
C PRO A 143 -6.10 11.46 2.64
N ALA A 144 -5.71 11.59 3.91
CA ALA A 144 -5.92 10.54 4.91
C ALA A 144 -7.35 10.62 5.45
N ASP A 145 -7.85 9.48 5.94
CA ASP A 145 -9.14 9.43 6.63
C ASP A 145 -9.11 10.31 7.87
N ASP A 146 -10.23 10.94 8.19
CA ASP A 146 -10.38 11.67 9.43
C ASP A 146 -10.28 10.69 10.61
N ALA A 147 -9.54 11.09 11.62
CA ALA A 147 -9.29 10.27 12.81
C ALA A 147 -10.57 10.07 13.64
#